data_983228eb7a3bb7ca4f4045159bbdeaf8
#
_entry.id   983228eb7a3bb7ca4f4045159bbdeaf8
#
_cell.length_a   1.000
_cell.length_b   1.000
_cell.length_c   1.000
_cell.angle_alpha   90.00
_cell.angle_beta   90.00
_cell.angle_gamma   90.00
#
_symmetry.space_group_name_H-M   'P 1'
#
loop_
_entity.id
_entity.type
_entity.pdbx_description
1 polymer ?
#
loop_
_entity_poly.entity_id
_entity_poly.type
_entity_poly.pdbx_seq_one_letter_code
_entity_poly.pdbx_strand_id
1 'polypeptide(L)'
;MRWIGGRESSNVDDRRGLSAGGIAAGGGIIGVIVLVLNLLLGGGGSNDGSIPQIQLPGQTQQLTPEEQAADDERAKFVRVVLGYTEDVWDHLFAQQGSRYQQPTLVLFRGAVQSACGNASSASGPFYCPGDQELYIDLSFYQELEERFQAPGDFAMAYVVAHEVGHHIQKILGISEKMDRLRQQMSREEYNKYSVMLELQADFLAGVWAHHAQQMKNILEAGDIDEALNAANAIGDDRLQKESQGYVVPESFTHGTSQQRIYWFKKGFNTGDMKQGDTFNDPSLQ
;
A
#
# COMPACT_ATOMS: atom_id res chain seq x y z
N MET A 1 -11.62 13.59 -6.69
CA MET A 1 -12.86 12.76 -6.62
C MET A 1 -13.88 13.32 -5.64
N ARG A 2 -15.14 12.94 -5.73
CA ARG A 2 -16.21 13.36 -4.80
C ARG A 2 -16.22 12.46 -3.57
N TRP A 3 -15.62 12.91 -2.51
CA TRP A 3 -15.55 12.16 -1.25
C TRP A 3 -16.12 12.94 -0.06
N ILE A 4 -16.20 14.27 -0.14
CA ILE A 4 -16.70 15.12 0.95
C ILE A 4 -18.16 14.77 1.28
N GLY A 5 -18.42 14.41 2.55
CA GLY A 5 -19.74 13.94 2.98
C GLY A 5 -20.01 12.45 2.71
N GLY A 6 -19.03 11.72 2.16
CA GLY A 6 -19.10 10.26 2.01
C GLY A 6 -19.09 9.55 3.36
N ARG A 7 -19.56 8.29 3.37
CA ARG A 7 -19.54 7.43 4.56
C ARG A 7 -18.09 7.05 4.88
N GLU A 8 -17.64 7.34 6.08
CA GLU A 8 -16.38 6.82 6.58
C GLU A 8 -16.55 5.36 7.02
N SER A 9 -15.56 4.51 6.70
CA SER A 9 -15.50 3.16 7.24
C SER A 9 -15.26 3.18 8.74
N SER A 10 -15.90 2.28 9.48
CA SER A 10 -15.61 2.00 10.89
C SER A 10 -14.52 0.94 11.08
N ASN A 11 -14.09 0.26 10.00
CA ASN A 11 -13.05 -0.77 10.03
C ASN A 11 -11.65 -0.15 9.94
N VAL A 12 -11.36 0.80 10.83
CA VAL A 12 -10.09 1.54 10.86
C VAL A 12 -9.49 1.52 12.25
N ASP A 13 -8.25 1.06 12.35
CA ASP A 13 -7.41 1.14 13.53
C ASP A 13 -6.39 2.27 13.34
N ASP A 14 -6.63 3.39 14.01
CA ASP A 14 -5.79 4.59 13.89
C ASP A 14 -4.69 4.56 14.94
N ARG A 15 -3.50 4.10 14.52
CA ARG A 15 -2.29 4.00 15.35
C ARG A 15 -1.34 5.18 15.19
N ARG A 16 -1.71 6.26 14.49
CA ARG A 16 -0.86 7.43 14.23
C ARG A 16 -0.36 8.14 15.50
N GLY A 17 -1.15 8.06 16.58
CA GLY A 17 -0.79 8.65 17.88
C GLY A 17 0.13 7.76 18.75
N LEU A 18 0.39 6.51 18.35
CA LEU A 18 1.22 5.59 19.11
C LEU A 18 2.69 5.84 18.73
N SER A 19 3.49 6.34 19.68
CA SER A 19 4.92 6.49 19.48
C SER A 19 5.59 5.11 19.34
N ALA A 20 6.56 4.99 18.43
CA ALA A 20 7.40 3.79 18.29
C ALA A 20 8.07 3.35 19.59
N GLY A 21 8.17 4.20 20.62
CA GLY A 21 8.64 3.89 21.96
C GLY A 21 7.72 2.96 22.77
N GLY A 22 6.43 2.85 22.41
CA GLY A 22 5.49 1.92 23.06
C GLY A 22 5.64 0.47 22.58
N ILE A 23 6.23 0.26 21.40
CA ILE A 23 6.43 -1.08 20.80
C ILE A 23 7.74 -1.71 21.32
N ALA A 24 8.68 -0.92 21.84
CA ALA A 24 9.97 -1.39 22.33
C ALA A 24 9.93 -2.04 23.74
N ALA A 25 8.77 -2.15 24.39
CA ALA A 25 8.64 -2.84 25.69
C ALA A 25 8.64 -4.37 25.59
N GLY A 26 8.78 -4.93 24.38
CA GLY A 26 8.89 -6.37 24.09
C GLY A 26 10.27 -6.77 23.55
N GLY A 27 11.32 -6.75 24.39
CA GLY A 27 12.53 -7.59 24.22
C GLY A 27 13.61 -7.14 23.24
N GLY A 28 14.58 -6.36 23.71
CA GLY A 28 16.02 -6.51 23.69
C GLY A 28 16.71 -7.30 22.57
N ILE A 29 17.29 -6.64 21.61
CA ILE A 29 18.61 -6.95 21.02
C ILE A 29 19.17 -5.67 20.40
N ILE A 30 18.36 -4.81 19.84
CA ILE A 30 18.83 -3.56 19.17
C ILE A 30 19.42 -2.56 20.19
N GLY A 31 18.84 -2.46 21.38
CA GLY A 31 19.37 -1.61 22.47
C GLY A 31 20.76 -2.03 22.96
N VAL A 32 21.07 -3.32 22.92
CA VAL A 32 22.38 -3.85 23.32
C VAL A 32 23.46 -3.57 22.29
N ILE A 33 23.13 -3.61 21.00
CA ILE A 33 24.08 -3.33 19.90
C ILE A 33 24.51 -1.86 19.92
N VAL A 34 23.57 -0.93 20.14
CA VAL A 34 23.89 0.51 20.25
C VAL A 34 24.74 0.80 21.51
N LEU A 35 24.46 0.14 22.62
CA LEU A 35 25.24 0.28 23.85
C LEU A 35 26.66 -0.29 23.69
N VAL A 36 26.82 -1.45 23.05
CA VAL A 36 28.11 -2.09 22.79
C VAL A 36 28.95 -1.30 21.78
N LEU A 37 28.33 -0.75 20.74
CA LEU A 37 29.03 0.13 19.79
C LEU A 37 29.52 1.42 20.45
N ASN A 38 28.74 2.05 21.34
CA ASN A 38 29.20 3.21 22.12
C ASN A 38 30.34 2.86 23.10
N LEU A 39 30.32 1.68 23.70
CA LEU A 39 31.40 1.22 24.59
C LEU A 39 32.68 0.85 23.84
N LEU A 40 32.58 0.35 22.60
CA LEU A 40 33.74 -0.07 21.80
C LEU A 40 34.36 1.07 20.98
N LEU A 41 33.59 2.13 20.65
CA LEU A 41 34.07 3.28 19.87
C LEU A 41 34.34 4.53 20.71
N GLY A 42 33.99 4.54 21.99
CA GLY A 42 34.01 5.72 22.87
C GLY A 42 35.04 5.65 24.00
N GLY A 43 36.24 5.14 23.75
CA GLY A 43 37.34 5.22 24.71
C GLY A 43 38.28 6.36 24.38
N GLY A 44 38.11 7.59 24.95
CA GLY A 44 39.12 8.63 24.92
C GLY A 44 38.61 10.08 24.95
N GLY A 45 38.40 10.58 26.15
CA GLY A 45 38.61 11.94 26.66
C GLY A 45 38.25 13.18 25.81
N SER A 46 37.26 13.93 26.29
CA SER A 46 37.40 15.33 26.70
C SER A 46 36.04 15.88 27.16
N ASN A 47 36.09 16.52 28.33
CA ASN A 47 34.96 17.25 28.93
C ASN A 47 34.68 18.52 28.09
N ASP A 48 33.72 18.44 27.22
CA ASP A 48 32.94 19.61 26.80
C ASP A 48 31.48 19.17 26.55
N GLY A 49 30.58 19.84 27.26
CA GLY A 49 29.19 19.42 27.52
C GLY A 49 28.22 19.57 26.35
N SER A 50 28.60 19.16 25.16
CA SER A 50 27.73 19.10 23.98
C SER A 50 27.65 17.63 23.51
N ILE A 51 26.70 16.88 24.05
CA ILE A 51 26.34 15.58 23.48
C ILE A 51 25.75 15.85 22.10
N PRO A 52 26.36 15.37 21.00
CA PRO A 52 25.68 15.39 19.71
C PRO A 52 24.36 14.62 19.90
N GLN A 53 23.23 15.26 19.67
CA GLN A 53 21.95 14.55 19.58
C GLN A 53 22.05 13.62 18.36
N ILE A 54 22.38 12.35 18.64
CA ILE A 54 22.17 11.29 17.68
C ILE A 54 20.66 11.19 17.53
N GLN A 55 20.13 11.71 16.43
CA GLN A 55 18.75 11.45 16.03
C GLN A 55 18.61 9.94 15.86
N LEU A 56 18.04 9.29 16.87
CA LEU A 56 17.63 7.90 16.76
C LEU A 56 16.55 7.84 15.68
N PRO A 57 16.67 6.92 14.69
CA PRO A 57 15.57 6.65 13.78
C PRO A 57 14.38 6.18 14.63
N GLY A 58 13.29 6.95 14.66
CA GLY A 58 12.09 6.62 15.43
C GLY A 58 11.57 7.72 16.37
N GLN A 59 12.15 8.92 16.38
CA GLN A 59 11.43 10.06 16.95
C GLN A 59 10.30 10.44 15.97
N THR A 60 9.07 10.12 16.32
CA THR A 60 7.90 10.73 15.71
C THR A 60 8.04 12.25 15.86
N GLN A 61 8.34 12.94 14.75
CA GLN A 61 8.27 14.39 14.73
C GLN A 61 6.85 14.77 15.16
N GLN A 62 6.75 15.58 16.22
CA GLN A 62 5.46 16.17 16.55
C GLN A 62 5.07 17.10 15.42
N LEU A 63 3.97 16.79 14.76
CA LEU A 63 3.43 17.63 13.68
C LEU A 63 3.01 18.98 14.29
N THR A 64 3.20 20.03 13.51
CA THR A 64 2.56 21.32 13.79
C THR A 64 1.02 21.18 13.75
N PRO A 65 0.26 22.09 14.34
CA PRO A 65 -1.19 22.06 14.25
C PRO A 65 -1.73 22.02 12.81
N GLU A 66 -1.08 22.71 11.88
CA GLU A 66 -1.43 22.73 10.46
C GLU A 66 -1.14 21.37 9.79
N GLU A 67 0.02 20.78 10.05
CA GLU A 67 0.36 19.45 9.56
C GLU A 67 -0.57 18.39 10.13
N GLN A 68 -0.95 18.50 11.41
CA GLN A 68 -1.90 17.59 12.03
C GLN A 68 -3.29 17.71 11.39
N ALA A 69 -3.77 18.92 11.10
CA ALA A 69 -5.05 19.13 10.45
C ALA A 69 -5.07 18.54 9.03
N ALA A 70 -3.99 18.74 8.26
CA ALA A 70 -3.84 18.13 6.93
C ALA A 70 -3.80 16.60 7.00
N ASP A 71 -3.12 16.04 7.98
CA ASP A 71 -3.03 14.60 8.19
C ASP A 71 -4.38 13.98 8.60
N ASP A 72 -5.17 14.69 9.41
CA ASP A 72 -6.51 14.26 9.80
C ASP A 72 -7.49 14.31 8.62
N GLU A 73 -7.34 15.29 7.70
CA GLU A 73 -8.10 15.33 6.45
C GLU A 73 -7.74 14.16 5.53
N ARG A 74 -6.46 13.84 5.39
CA ARG A 74 -5.98 12.67 4.65
C ARG A 74 -6.52 11.36 5.24
N ALA A 75 -6.50 11.24 6.58
CA ALA A 75 -7.06 10.08 7.28
C ALA A 75 -8.56 9.94 7.00
N LYS A 76 -9.30 11.05 7.05
CA LYS A 76 -10.73 11.08 6.72
C LYS A 76 -10.98 10.65 5.29
N PHE A 77 -10.19 11.15 4.33
CA PHE A 77 -10.26 10.76 2.93
C PHE A 77 -10.11 9.24 2.77
N VAL A 78 -9.04 8.65 3.33
CA VAL A 78 -8.77 7.21 3.21
C VAL A 78 -9.89 6.37 3.85
N ARG A 79 -10.47 6.82 4.97
CA ARG A 79 -11.64 6.19 5.60
C ARG A 79 -12.86 6.20 4.68
N VAL A 80 -13.10 7.30 3.96
CA VAL A 80 -14.20 7.39 2.99
C VAL A 80 -13.95 6.48 1.80
N VAL A 81 -12.72 6.45 1.26
CA VAL A 81 -12.36 5.55 0.16
C VAL A 81 -12.55 4.10 0.56
N LEU A 82 -12.08 3.69 1.76
CA LEU A 82 -12.33 2.34 2.29
C LEU A 82 -13.85 2.06 2.39
N GLY A 83 -14.64 3.01 2.89
CA GLY A 83 -16.09 2.90 2.92
C GLY A 83 -16.70 2.68 1.54
N TYR A 84 -16.18 3.32 0.50
CA TYR A 84 -16.62 3.10 -0.88
C TYR A 84 -16.19 1.73 -1.41
N THR A 85 -15.01 1.23 -1.04
CA THR A 85 -14.61 -0.14 -1.41
C THR A 85 -15.52 -1.17 -0.76
N GLU A 86 -15.85 -1.01 0.52
CA GLU A 86 -16.80 -1.87 1.25
C GLU A 86 -18.16 -1.94 0.54
N ASP A 87 -18.74 -0.78 0.23
CA ASP A 87 -20.07 -0.72 -0.41
C ASP A 87 -20.08 -1.42 -1.78
N VAL A 88 -19.01 -1.27 -2.58
CA VAL A 88 -18.88 -1.91 -3.89
C VAL A 88 -18.71 -3.42 -3.74
N TRP A 89 -17.78 -3.86 -2.90
CA TRP A 89 -17.48 -5.29 -2.76
C TRP A 89 -18.60 -6.06 -2.06
N ASP A 90 -19.27 -5.47 -1.06
CA ASP A 90 -20.50 -6.04 -0.47
C ASP A 90 -21.55 -6.28 -1.55
N HIS A 91 -21.75 -5.31 -2.44
CA HIS A 91 -22.70 -5.42 -3.55
C HIS A 91 -22.32 -6.55 -4.52
N LEU A 92 -21.06 -6.59 -4.98
CA LEU A 92 -20.58 -7.57 -5.96
C LEU A 92 -20.59 -9.00 -5.42
N PHE A 93 -20.20 -9.19 -4.16
CA PHE A 93 -20.24 -10.51 -3.51
C PHE A 93 -21.68 -10.97 -3.27
N ALA A 94 -22.57 -10.06 -2.87
CA ALA A 94 -23.99 -10.38 -2.70
C ALA A 94 -24.65 -10.81 -4.01
N GLN A 95 -24.30 -10.18 -5.14
CA GLN A 95 -24.78 -10.62 -6.47
C GLN A 95 -24.37 -12.05 -6.83
N GLN A 96 -23.26 -12.53 -6.26
CA GLN A 96 -22.76 -13.89 -6.45
C GLN A 96 -23.25 -14.87 -5.36
N GLY A 97 -24.17 -14.42 -4.48
CA GLY A 97 -24.68 -15.22 -3.37
C GLY A 97 -23.66 -15.45 -2.24
N SER A 98 -22.60 -14.64 -2.19
CA SER A 98 -21.53 -14.71 -1.21
C SER A 98 -21.56 -13.49 -0.28
N ARG A 99 -20.84 -13.59 0.84
CA ARG A 99 -20.65 -12.46 1.77
C ARG A 99 -19.23 -11.95 1.65
N TYR A 100 -19.06 -10.64 1.52
CA TYR A 100 -17.79 -9.99 1.62
C TYR A 100 -17.33 -9.89 3.08
N GLN A 101 -16.09 -10.26 3.35
CA GLN A 101 -15.44 -10.01 4.63
C GLN A 101 -14.61 -8.74 4.47
N GLN A 102 -14.99 -7.69 5.17
CA GLN A 102 -14.32 -6.41 5.07
C GLN A 102 -12.96 -6.45 5.77
N PRO A 103 -11.91 -5.84 5.21
CA PRO A 103 -10.60 -5.74 5.83
C PRO A 103 -10.57 -4.64 6.89
N THR A 104 -9.57 -4.66 7.76
CA THR A 104 -9.25 -3.53 8.64
C THR A 104 -8.17 -2.68 7.99
N LEU A 105 -8.30 -1.35 8.06
CA LEU A 105 -7.27 -0.40 7.69
C LEU A 105 -6.52 0.07 8.92
N VAL A 106 -5.21 -0.13 8.94
CA VAL A 106 -4.32 0.39 9.98
C VAL A 106 -3.63 1.65 9.47
N LEU A 107 -3.92 2.78 10.09
CA LEU A 107 -3.19 4.03 9.88
C LEU A 107 -2.04 4.12 10.86
N PHE A 108 -0.81 4.35 10.38
CA PHE A 108 0.37 4.41 11.24
C PHE A 108 1.31 5.55 10.86
N ARG A 109 2.37 5.77 11.63
CA ARG A 109 3.46 6.70 11.36
C ARG A 109 4.81 6.05 11.58
N GLY A 110 5.69 6.17 10.58
CA GLY A 110 7.08 5.78 10.65
C GLY A 110 7.31 4.27 10.65
N ALA A 111 6.75 3.55 11.61
CA ALA A 111 6.93 2.10 11.72
C ALA A 111 5.69 1.40 12.28
N VAL A 112 5.43 0.18 11.83
CA VAL A 112 4.32 -0.66 12.28
C VAL A 112 4.74 -2.13 12.28
N GLN A 113 4.15 -2.92 13.18
CA GLN A 113 4.25 -4.37 13.20
C GLN A 113 2.96 -4.99 12.68
N SER A 114 3.09 -5.91 11.73
CA SER A 114 2.00 -6.71 11.16
C SER A 114 2.29 -8.21 11.34
N ALA A 115 1.32 -9.08 11.03
CA ALA A 115 1.57 -10.52 10.95
C ALA A 115 2.56 -10.91 9.83
N CYS A 116 2.79 -10.03 8.84
CA CYS A 116 3.75 -10.23 7.76
C CYS A 116 5.17 -9.73 8.10
N GLY A 117 5.36 -9.14 9.28
CA GLY A 117 6.63 -8.61 9.77
C GLY A 117 6.57 -7.13 10.11
N ASN A 118 7.75 -6.56 10.38
CA ASN A 118 7.89 -5.13 10.62
C ASN A 118 7.95 -4.37 9.30
N ALA A 119 7.22 -3.26 9.23
CA ALA A 119 7.23 -2.35 8.10
C ALA A 119 7.49 -0.92 8.56
N SER A 120 7.91 -0.07 7.63
CA SER A 120 8.12 1.36 7.86
C SER A 120 7.44 2.16 6.75
N SER A 121 7.41 3.49 6.89
CA SER A 121 6.96 4.39 5.82
C SER A 121 7.63 4.10 4.48
N ALA A 122 8.92 3.70 4.48
CA ALA A 122 9.65 3.33 3.26
C ALA A 122 9.11 2.06 2.55
N SER A 123 8.27 1.27 3.20
CA SER A 123 7.63 0.10 2.58
C SER A 123 6.47 0.49 1.65
N GLY A 124 5.99 1.73 1.73
CA GLY A 124 4.74 2.15 1.11
C GLY A 124 3.50 1.51 1.76
N PRO A 125 2.30 1.78 1.26
CA PRO A 125 1.09 1.06 1.59
C PRO A 125 1.19 -0.43 1.25
N PHE A 126 0.57 -1.30 2.05
CA PHE A 126 0.56 -2.73 1.79
C PHE A 126 -0.62 -3.44 2.46
N TYR A 127 -1.01 -4.55 1.87
CA TYR A 127 -1.93 -5.51 2.48
C TYR A 127 -1.15 -6.70 3.06
N CYS A 128 -1.49 -7.12 4.27
CA CYS A 128 -0.93 -8.32 4.87
C CYS A 128 -1.98 -9.46 4.90
N PRO A 129 -1.79 -10.55 4.14
CA PRO A 129 -2.74 -11.66 4.15
C PRO A 129 -2.76 -12.46 5.45
N GLY A 130 -1.76 -12.28 6.34
CA GLY A 130 -1.65 -12.99 7.61
C GLY A 130 -2.64 -12.50 8.67
N ASP A 131 -2.91 -11.21 8.71
CA ASP A 131 -3.89 -10.56 9.60
C ASP A 131 -5.11 -10.00 8.86
N GLN A 132 -5.05 -9.95 7.53
CA GLN A 132 -6.08 -9.40 6.64
C GLN A 132 -6.30 -7.89 6.86
N GLU A 133 -5.21 -7.18 7.12
CA GLU A 133 -5.22 -5.74 7.35
C GLU A 133 -4.47 -5.00 6.24
N LEU A 134 -4.97 -3.81 5.90
CA LEU A 134 -4.29 -2.82 5.06
C LEU A 134 -3.48 -1.89 5.95
N TYR A 135 -2.28 -1.55 5.55
CA TYR A 135 -1.38 -0.67 6.29
C TYR A 135 -1.02 0.55 5.48
N ILE A 136 -1.28 1.74 6.01
CA ILE A 136 -1.01 3.00 5.32
C ILE A 136 -0.36 4.00 6.28
N ASP A 137 0.84 4.46 5.93
CA ASP A 137 1.42 5.68 6.48
C ASP A 137 0.96 6.86 5.61
N LEU A 138 0.32 7.86 6.21
CA LEU A 138 -0.21 9.00 5.46
C LEU A 138 0.87 9.91 4.87
N SER A 139 2.15 9.74 5.26
CA SER A 139 3.28 10.39 4.57
C SER A 139 3.40 9.94 3.11
N PHE A 140 2.80 8.80 2.74
CA PHE A 140 2.79 8.32 1.36
C PHE A 140 2.07 9.27 0.38
N TYR A 141 1.15 10.10 0.86
CA TYR A 141 0.59 11.19 0.04
C TYR A 141 1.67 12.12 -0.50
N GLN A 142 2.61 12.49 0.36
CA GLN A 142 3.74 13.34 -0.04
C GLN A 142 4.68 12.59 -1.00
N GLU A 143 4.91 11.31 -0.79
CA GLU A 143 5.70 10.50 -1.73
C GLU A 143 5.04 10.41 -3.11
N LEU A 144 3.72 10.22 -3.18
CA LEU A 144 2.99 10.23 -4.46
C LEU A 144 3.16 11.56 -5.20
N GLU A 145 3.06 12.69 -4.50
CA GLU A 145 3.16 14.02 -5.08
C GLU A 145 4.61 14.38 -5.46
N GLU A 146 5.55 14.26 -4.53
CA GLU A 146 6.91 14.78 -4.69
C GLU A 146 7.84 13.81 -5.40
N ARG A 147 7.81 12.53 -5.01
CA ARG A 147 8.72 11.51 -5.53
C ARG A 147 8.19 10.87 -6.81
N PHE A 148 6.94 10.45 -6.79
CA PHE A 148 6.32 9.75 -7.91
C PHE A 148 5.70 10.69 -8.94
N GLN A 149 5.60 11.99 -8.64
CA GLN A 149 4.96 12.99 -9.52
C GLN A 149 3.55 12.57 -9.98
N ALA A 150 2.83 11.91 -9.09
CA ALA A 150 1.45 11.45 -9.28
C ALA A 150 0.53 12.13 -8.25
N PRO A 151 0.36 13.47 -8.33
CA PRO A 151 -0.55 14.19 -7.44
C PRO A 151 -2.00 13.83 -7.73
N GLY A 152 -2.85 14.13 -6.77
CA GLY A 152 -4.29 14.00 -6.89
C GLY A 152 -4.86 13.05 -5.84
N ASP A 153 -6.12 13.29 -5.49
CA ASP A 153 -6.79 12.49 -4.47
C ASP A 153 -7.16 11.09 -5.02
N PHE A 154 -7.45 10.97 -6.31
CA PHE A 154 -7.76 9.69 -6.92
C PHE A 154 -6.52 8.79 -7.12
N ALA A 155 -5.31 9.36 -7.15
CA ALA A 155 -4.07 8.57 -7.09
C ALA A 155 -4.00 7.75 -5.79
N MET A 156 -4.30 8.37 -4.64
CA MET A 156 -4.35 7.66 -3.36
C MET A 156 -5.56 6.72 -3.26
N ALA A 157 -6.71 7.09 -3.84
CA ALA A 157 -7.87 6.20 -3.91
C ALA A 157 -7.55 4.91 -4.70
N TYR A 158 -6.82 5.03 -5.80
CA TYR A 158 -6.31 3.88 -6.55
C TYR A 158 -5.41 2.98 -5.69
N VAL A 159 -4.48 3.56 -4.93
CA VAL A 159 -3.60 2.78 -4.03
C VAL A 159 -4.42 2.00 -3.00
N VAL A 160 -5.37 2.66 -2.29
CA VAL A 160 -6.27 1.97 -1.34
C VAL A 160 -7.04 0.85 -2.02
N ALA A 161 -7.59 1.10 -3.22
CA ALA A 161 -8.35 0.10 -3.96
C ALA A 161 -7.48 -1.07 -4.44
N HIS A 162 -6.20 -0.83 -4.76
CA HIS A 162 -5.22 -1.85 -5.10
C HIS A 162 -4.94 -2.77 -3.91
N GLU A 163 -4.69 -2.21 -2.71
CA GLU A 163 -4.49 -3.00 -1.50
C GLU A 163 -5.75 -3.80 -1.11
N VAL A 164 -6.94 -3.23 -1.32
CA VAL A 164 -8.21 -3.97 -1.20
C VAL A 164 -8.29 -5.07 -2.27
N GLY A 165 -7.73 -4.87 -3.46
CA GLY A 165 -7.59 -5.91 -4.49
C GLY A 165 -6.84 -7.14 -3.98
N HIS A 166 -5.74 -6.95 -3.24
CA HIS A 166 -5.03 -8.05 -2.56
C HIS A 166 -5.90 -8.74 -1.49
N HIS A 167 -6.73 -7.99 -0.78
CA HIS A 167 -7.69 -8.58 0.14
C HIS A 167 -8.74 -9.44 -0.58
N ILE A 168 -9.24 -8.99 -1.73
CA ILE A 168 -10.14 -9.81 -2.57
C ILE A 168 -9.44 -11.09 -3.04
N GLN A 169 -8.18 -11.03 -3.46
CA GLN A 169 -7.37 -12.19 -3.83
C GLN A 169 -7.25 -13.19 -2.67
N LYS A 170 -7.09 -12.69 -1.44
CA LYS A 170 -7.07 -13.53 -0.24
C LYS A 170 -8.41 -14.25 -0.04
N ILE A 171 -9.53 -13.54 -0.13
CA ILE A 171 -10.87 -14.12 -0.02
C ILE A 171 -11.13 -15.19 -1.10
N LEU A 172 -10.62 -14.98 -2.31
CA LEU A 172 -10.75 -15.90 -3.44
C LEU A 172 -9.76 -17.08 -3.39
N GLY A 173 -8.90 -17.17 -2.36
CA GLY A 173 -7.94 -18.26 -2.18
C GLY A 173 -6.71 -18.18 -3.10
N ILE A 174 -6.48 -17.03 -3.74
CA ILE A 174 -5.34 -16.81 -4.64
C ILE A 174 -4.05 -16.68 -3.82
N SER A 175 -4.09 -16.02 -2.65
CA SER A 175 -2.92 -15.88 -1.78
C SER A 175 -2.35 -17.24 -1.34
N GLU A 176 -3.20 -18.19 -0.98
CA GLU A 176 -2.78 -19.55 -0.62
C GLU A 176 -2.18 -20.31 -1.81
N LYS A 177 -2.66 -20.05 -3.04
CA LYS A 177 -2.04 -20.59 -4.25
C LYS A 177 -0.65 -20.01 -4.44
N MET A 178 -0.47 -18.71 -4.24
CA MET A 178 0.83 -18.03 -4.34
C MET A 178 1.82 -18.57 -3.31
N ASP A 179 1.40 -18.79 -2.06
CA ASP A 179 2.26 -19.37 -1.02
C ASP A 179 2.78 -20.76 -1.41
N ARG A 180 1.93 -21.59 -2.00
CA ARG A 180 2.33 -22.92 -2.49
C ARG A 180 3.33 -22.82 -3.66
N LEU A 181 3.11 -21.91 -4.60
CA LEU A 181 4.02 -21.69 -5.74
C LEU A 181 5.39 -21.22 -5.26
N ARG A 182 5.42 -20.29 -4.30
CA ARG A 182 6.66 -19.76 -3.72
C ARG A 182 7.57 -20.84 -3.11
N GLN A 183 6.96 -21.90 -2.53
CA GLN A 183 7.71 -23.02 -1.93
C GLN A 183 8.24 -24.01 -2.97
N GLN A 184 7.75 -23.99 -4.21
CA GLN A 184 8.03 -24.99 -5.25
C GLN A 184 8.89 -24.48 -6.41
N MET A 185 9.05 -23.16 -6.51
CA MET A 185 9.69 -22.49 -7.65
C MET A 185 10.96 -21.73 -7.25
N SER A 186 11.82 -21.49 -8.22
CA SER A 186 12.90 -20.51 -8.07
C SER A 186 12.31 -19.10 -7.89
N ARG A 187 13.13 -18.18 -7.38
CA ARG A 187 12.72 -16.78 -7.20
C ARG A 187 12.32 -16.12 -8.54
N GLU A 188 13.07 -16.40 -9.60
CA GLU A 188 12.81 -15.84 -10.91
C GLU A 188 11.49 -16.33 -11.51
N GLU A 189 11.21 -17.65 -11.39
CA GLU A 189 9.93 -18.21 -11.83
C GLU A 189 8.77 -17.64 -11.00
N TYR A 190 8.94 -17.53 -9.68
CA TYR A 190 7.93 -16.97 -8.80
C TYR A 190 7.63 -15.48 -9.10
N ASN A 191 8.64 -14.70 -9.49
CA ASN A 191 8.46 -13.29 -9.84
C ASN A 191 7.41 -13.09 -10.94
N LYS A 192 7.32 -14.00 -11.92
CA LYS A 192 6.29 -13.94 -12.97
C LYS A 192 4.88 -14.03 -12.37
N TYR A 193 4.68 -14.93 -11.40
CA TYR A 193 3.41 -15.07 -10.72
C TYR A 193 3.12 -13.86 -9.80
N SER A 194 4.16 -13.28 -9.20
CA SER A 194 4.04 -12.04 -8.44
C SER A 194 3.52 -10.91 -9.32
N VAL A 195 4.09 -10.74 -10.52
CA VAL A 195 3.58 -9.76 -11.50
C VAL A 195 2.12 -10.03 -11.86
N MET A 196 1.72 -11.29 -12.12
CA MET A 196 0.32 -11.62 -12.42
C MET A 196 -0.62 -11.29 -11.25
N LEU A 197 -0.17 -11.50 -10.01
CA LEU A 197 -0.91 -11.13 -8.80
C LEU A 197 -1.13 -9.62 -8.72
N GLU A 198 -0.08 -8.83 -8.90
CA GLU A 198 -0.13 -7.37 -8.85
C GLU A 198 -1.03 -6.78 -9.95
N LEU A 199 -0.89 -7.28 -11.18
CA LEU A 199 -1.74 -6.85 -12.30
C LEU A 199 -3.22 -7.20 -12.08
N GLN A 200 -3.50 -8.29 -11.38
CA GLN A 200 -4.87 -8.60 -10.98
C GLN A 200 -5.38 -7.63 -9.91
N ALA A 201 -4.54 -7.19 -8.97
CA ALA A 201 -4.93 -6.17 -7.99
C ALA A 201 -5.21 -4.83 -8.68
N ASP A 202 -4.41 -4.43 -9.69
CA ASP A 202 -4.71 -3.27 -10.53
C ASP A 202 -6.04 -3.40 -11.28
N PHE A 203 -6.31 -4.58 -11.83
CA PHE A 203 -7.60 -4.87 -12.47
C PHE A 203 -8.77 -4.73 -11.48
N LEU A 204 -8.65 -5.28 -10.28
CA LEU A 204 -9.68 -5.19 -9.24
C LEU A 204 -9.89 -3.76 -8.75
N ALA A 205 -8.82 -2.95 -8.67
CA ALA A 205 -8.94 -1.51 -8.41
C ALA A 205 -9.73 -0.80 -9.53
N GLY A 206 -9.52 -1.18 -10.78
CA GLY A 206 -10.31 -0.70 -11.91
C GLY A 206 -11.79 -1.13 -11.82
N VAL A 207 -12.07 -2.39 -11.47
CA VAL A 207 -13.44 -2.88 -11.24
C VAL A 207 -14.13 -2.07 -10.13
N TRP A 208 -13.43 -1.83 -9.03
CA TRP A 208 -13.94 -0.97 -7.96
C TRP A 208 -14.31 0.43 -8.47
N ALA A 209 -13.41 1.09 -9.19
CA ALA A 209 -13.65 2.44 -9.71
C ALA A 209 -14.87 2.50 -10.65
N HIS A 210 -15.06 1.47 -11.51
CA HIS A 210 -16.22 1.31 -12.37
C HIS A 210 -17.52 1.32 -11.57
N HIS A 211 -17.63 0.42 -10.59
CA HIS A 211 -18.85 0.26 -9.80
C HIS A 211 -19.07 1.42 -8.81
N ALA A 212 -18.02 1.96 -8.23
CA ALA A 212 -18.12 3.13 -7.36
C ALA A 212 -18.64 4.36 -8.15
N GLN A 213 -18.21 4.51 -9.41
CA GLN A 213 -18.76 5.55 -10.30
C GLN A 213 -20.25 5.30 -10.58
N GLN A 214 -20.65 4.08 -10.90
CA GLN A 214 -22.05 3.75 -11.16
C GLN A 214 -22.95 3.93 -9.94
N MET A 215 -22.49 3.49 -8.77
CA MET A 215 -23.30 3.48 -7.55
C MET A 215 -23.37 4.85 -6.86
N LYS A 216 -22.29 5.63 -6.94
CA LYS A 216 -22.11 6.84 -6.11
C LYS A 216 -21.69 8.08 -6.89
N ASN A 217 -21.37 7.97 -8.19
CA ASN A 217 -20.92 9.06 -9.03
C ASN A 217 -19.70 9.80 -8.44
N ILE A 218 -18.68 9.04 -8.04
CA ILE A 218 -17.52 9.57 -7.31
C ILE A 218 -16.50 10.29 -8.18
N LEU A 219 -16.47 10.00 -9.50
CA LEU A 219 -15.42 10.50 -10.38
C LEU A 219 -15.66 11.95 -10.81
N GLU A 220 -14.58 12.69 -10.90
CA GLU A 220 -14.47 14.03 -11.50
C GLU A 220 -13.53 13.98 -12.71
N ALA A 221 -13.50 15.08 -13.48
CA ALA A 221 -12.64 15.14 -14.64
C ALA A 221 -11.16 15.08 -14.23
N GLY A 222 -10.41 14.14 -14.78
CA GLY A 222 -9.00 13.94 -14.48
C GLY A 222 -8.69 12.78 -13.53
N ASP A 223 -9.65 12.32 -12.72
CA ASP A 223 -9.42 11.29 -11.71
C ASP A 223 -8.80 10.00 -12.28
N ILE A 224 -9.32 9.52 -13.41
CA ILE A 224 -8.76 8.33 -14.05
C ILE A 224 -7.32 8.56 -14.50
N ASP A 225 -6.99 9.76 -14.98
CA ASP A 225 -5.62 10.10 -15.36
C ASP A 225 -4.69 10.13 -14.12
N GLU A 226 -5.19 10.55 -12.95
CA GLU A 226 -4.45 10.48 -11.68
C GLU A 226 -4.12 9.03 -11.29
N ALA A 227 -5.12 8.12 -11.36
CA ALA A 227 -4.88 6.69 -11.12
C ALA A 227 -3.86 6.10 -12.10
N LEU A 228 -3.98 6.44 -13.40
CA LEU A 228 -3.05 5.96 -14.42
C LEU A 228 -1.64 6.51 -14.23
N ASN A 229 -1.50 7.75 -13.79
CA ASN A 229 -0.22 8.35 -13.46
C ASN A 229 0.42 7.65 -12.25
N ALA A 230 -0.37 7.34 -11.21
CA ALA A 230 0.10 6.55 -10.07
C ALA A 230 0.57 5.16 -10.51
N ALA A 231 -0.27 4.41 -11.26
CA ALA A 231 0.09 3.11 -11.80
C ALA A 231 1.36 3.14 -12.66
N ASN A 232 1.52 4.19 -13.47
CA ASN A 232 2.71 4.41 -14.29
C ASN A 232 3.96 4.68 -13.45
N ALA A 233 3.82 5.46 -12.37
CA ALA A 233 4.93 5.90 -11.55
C ALA A 233 5.56 4.77 -10.73
N ILE A 234 4.76 3.76 -10.34
CA ILE A 234 5.17 2.65 -9.49
C ILE A 234 5.42 1.34 -10.26
N GLY A 235 5.51 1.38 -11.59
CA GLY A 235 5.93 0.24 -12.40
C GLY A 235 7.42 -0.09 -12.21
N ASP A 236 7.77 -1.39 -12.17
CA ASP A 236 9.14 -1.85 -11.93
C ASP A 236 10.13 -1.33 -12.96
N ASP A 237 9.72 -1.21 -14.22
CA ASP A 237 10.54 -0.68 -15.32
C ASP A 237 10.96 0.77 -15.09
N ARG A 238 10.05 1.60 -14.56
CA ARG A 238 10.32 3.00 -14.23
C ARG A 238 11.18 3.10 -12.97
N LEU A 239 10.79 2.42 -11.89
CA LEU A 239 11.52 2.46 -10.62
C LEU A 239 12.96 1.97 -10.75
N GLN A 240 13.20 0.90 -11.53
CA GLN A 240 14.54 0.40 -11.77
C GLN A 240 15.37 1.36 -12.62
N LYS A 241 14.78 1.93 -13.67
CA LYS A 241 15.45 2.90 -14.51
C LYS A 241 15.86 4.16 -13.73
N GLU A 242 15.00 4.65 -12.84
CA GLU A 242 15.28 5.81 -11.99
C GLU A 242 16.34 5.52 -10.92
N SER A 243 16.31 4.33 -10.30
CA SER A 243 17.22 3.98 -9.19
C SER A 243 18.60 3.48 -9.64
N GLN A 244 18.68 2.73 -10.74
CA GLN A 244 19.93 2.06 -11.19
C GLN A 244 20.30 2.33 -12.64
N GLY A 245 19.48 3.07 -13.41
CA GLY A 245 19.76 3.47 -14.79
C GLY A 245 19.46 2.44 -15.86
N TYR A 246 19.12 1.21 -15.51
CA TYR A 246 18.78 0.10 -16.42
C TYR A 246 17.65 -0.76 -15.86
N VAL A 247 17.06 -1.60 -16.69
CA VAL A 247 15.89 -2.45 -16.38
C VAL A 247 16.29 -3.92 -16.42
N VAL A 248 15.83 -4.69 -15.44
CA VAL A 248 16.05 -6.15 -15.32
C VAL A 248 14.68 -6.85 -15.21
N PRO A 249 14.05 -7.22 -16.34
CA PRO A 249 12.68 -7.76 -16.35
C PRO A 249 12.48 -9.00 -15.49
N GLU A 250 13.50 -9.86 -15.37
CA GLU A 250 13.45 -11.10 -14.57
C GLU A 250 13.33 -10.84 -13.08
N SER A 251 13.65 -9.62 -12.63
CA SER A 251 13.53 -9.19 -11.24
C SER A 251 12.23 -8.46 -10.92
N PHE A 252 11.36 -8.26 -11.92
CA PHE A 252 10.07 -7.59 -11.71
C PHE A 252 9.19 -8.41 -10.76
N THR A 253 8.54 -7.70 -9.87
CA THR A 253 7.57 -8.25 -8.92
C THR A 253 6.20 -7.60 -9.04
N HIS A 254 6.11 -6.40 -9.64
CA HIS A 254 4.86 -5.63 -9.82
C HIS A 254 4.46 -5.45 -11.29
N GLY A 255 5.38 -5.72 -12.22
CA GLY A 255 5.16 -5.55 -13.65
C GLY A 255 5.52 -4.16 -14.18
N THR A 256 5.41 -4.00 -15.50
CA THR A 256 5.72 -2.74 -16.16
C THR A 256 4.61 -1.71 -15.95
N SER A 257 4.97 -0.43 -16.02
CA SER A 257 4.02 0.69 -16.03
C SER A 257 2.89 0.48 -17.04
N GLN A 258 3.22 0.01 -18.26
CA GLN A 258 2.24 -0.23 -19.32
C GLN A 258 1.27 -1.37 -18.96
N GLN A 259 1.75 -2.46 -18.36
CA GLN A 259 0.91 -3.58 -17.91
C GLN A 259 -0.05 -3.14 -16.82
N ARG A 260 0.43 -2.39 -15.82
CA ARG A 260 -0.40 -1.87 -14.71
C ARG A 260 -1.52 -0.97 -15.22
N ILE A 261 -1.21 -0.02 -16.09
CA ILE A 261 -2.18 0.85 -16.76
C ILE A 261 -3.21 0.02 -17.55
N TYR A 262 -2.75 -0.98 -18.31
CA TYR A 262 -3.64 -1.81 -19.12
C TYR A 262 -4.66 -2.56 -18.25
N TRP A 263 -4.21 -3.20 -17.17
CA TRP A 263 -5.09 -3.99 -16.33
C TRP A 263 -6.06 -3.15 -15.52
N PHE A 264 -5.62 -2.00 -14.98
CA PHE A 264 -6.54 -1.05 -14.36
C PHE A 264 -7.62 -0.58 -15.34
N LYS A 265 -7.22 -0.15 -16.56
CA LYS A 265 -8.18 0.28 -17.60
C LYS A 265 -9.14 -0.83 -17.99
N LYS A 266 -8.68 -2.08 -18.10
CA LYS A 266 -9.52 -3.23 -18.41
C LYS A 266 -10.59 -3.43 -17.33
N GLY A 267 -10.20 -3.37 -16.06
CA GLY A 267 -11.13 -3.42 -14.94
C GLY A 267 -12.13 -2.28 -14.96
N PHE A 268 -11.65 -1.05 -15.13
CA PHE A 268 -12.50 0.14 -15.19
C PHE A 268 -13.50 0.12 -16.35
N ASN A 269 -13.08 -0.28 -17.52
CA ASN A 269 -13.94 -0.29 -18.71
C ASN A 269 -15.01 -1.39 -18.68
N THR A 270 -14.70 -2.52 -18.05
CA THR A 270 -15.60 -3.69 -18.09
C THR A 270 -16.46 -3.85 -16.83
N GLY A 271 -15.91 -3.53 -15.65
CA GLY A 271 -16.54 -3.82 -14.36
C GLY A 271 -16.78 -5.32 -14.10
N ASP A 272 -16.34 -6.21 -14.99
CA ASP A 272 -16.62 -7.66 -14.92
C ASP A 272 -15.43 -8.41 -14.34
N MET A 273 -15.55 -8.86 -13.08
CA MET A 273 -14.50 -9.62 -12.37
C MET A 273 -13.97 -10.83 -13.15
N LYS A 274 -14.79 -11.44 -14.02
CA LYS A 274 -14.38 -12.63 -14.79
C LYS A 274 -13.30 -12.34 -15.83
N GLN A 275 -13.09 -11.08 -16.19
CA GLN A 275 -12.07 -10.67 -17.15
C GLN A 275 -10.69 -10.42 -16.52
N GLY A 276 -10.56 -10.61 -15.20
CA GLY A 276 -9.33 -10.39 -14.44
C GLY A 276 -8.47 -11.64 -14.24
N ASP A 277 -8.57 -12.64 -15.09
CA ASP A 277 -7.72 -13.84 -14.99
C ASP A 277 -6.33 -13.58 -15.58
N THR A 278 -5.49 -12.91 -14.81
CA THR A 278 -4.10 -12.62 -15.18
C THR A 278 -3.23 -13.87 -15.20
N PHE A 279 -3.57 -14.90 -14.43
CA PHE A 279 -2.79 -16.13 -14.32
C PHE A 279 -2.88 -17.03 -15.56
N ASN A 280 -3.90 -16.87 -16.37
CA ASN A 280 -4.11 -17.60 -17.60
C ASN A 280 -4.06 -16.69 -18.86
N ASP A 281 -3.68 -15.41 -18.71
CA ASP A 281 -3.55 -14.49 -19.85
C ASP A 281 -2.27 -14.81 -20.65
N PRO A 282 -2.38 -15.14 -21.97
CA PRO A 282 -1.21 -15.52 -22.78
C PRO A 282 -0.14 -14.44 -22.91
N SER A 283 -0.50 -13.16 -22.71
CA SER A 283 0.47 -12.05 -22.79
C SER A 283 1.40 -11.95 -21.58
N LEU A 284 1.11 -12.70 -20.50
CA LEU A 284 1.87 -12.71 -19.25
C LEU A 284 2.65 -14.02 -19.01
N GLN A 285 2.55 -14.98 -19.92
CA GLN A 285 3.20 -16.30 -19.81
C GLN A 285 4.60 -16.34 -20.45
#